data_62cba93b8e7baf6b9749f8ed811ded05
#
_entry.id   62cba93b8e7baf6b9749f8ed811ded05
#
_cell.length_a   1.000
_cell.length_b   1.000
_cell.length_c   1.000
_cell.angle_alpha   90.00
_cell.angle_beta   90.00
_cell.angle_gamma   90.00
#
_symmetry.space_group_name_H-M   'P 1'
#
loop_
_entity.id
_entity.type
_entity.pdbx_description
1 polymer ?
#
loop_
_entity_poly.entity_id
_entity_poly.type
_entity_poly.pdbx_seq_one_letter_code
_entity_poly.pdbx_strand_id
1 'polypeptide(L)'
;MRADIENLVTSIEKTLELLRQRMDWDTASSRLEEFNARVEDPNLWDKPDQAQRLMRERQILVDAIEVHNQIKNDLLYNIEMIELGEQEDDSEIINEAEVAISLLAKNASSKELEALLNGEADANDTFLEIHAGAGGTESCDWAAMLARMYLRWAQKSGYNVDLQSETPGEEAGIKSVTYKVSGHNAYGWLKSESGVHRLVRISPFDSSAKRHTSFCSIWIYPVVDDNIDIEVNPADIRVDTFRSSGAGGQHVNTTDSAVRITHNPTGIVVTSSEKSQHQNRDIAMKALKSRLYQLELDRRSAAVVEAHENKGDAGWGNQIRSYVLQPYQMVKDLRTGHETSDTKGVLDGDLDDFMAATLAMNVSGKSRAEAKDNE
;
A
#
# COMPACT_ATOMS: atom_id res chain seq x y z
N MET A 1 -5.36 -13.67 36.28
CA MET A 1 -5.30 -12.80 35.06
C MET A 1 -6.58 -11.96 34.94
N ARG A 2 -6.52 -10.69 34.48
CA ARG A 2 -7.71 -9.83 34.32
C ARG A 2 -8.47 -10.21 33.05
N ALA A 3 -9.80 -10.00 33.03
CA ALA A 3 -10.67 -10.39 31.92
C ALA A 3 -10.33 -9.68 30.58
N ASP A 4 -9.81 -8.46 30.63
CA ASP A 4 -9.33 -7.73 29.45
C ASP A 4 -8.09 -8.38 28.83
N ILE A 5 -7.17 -8.87 29.65
CA ILE A 5 -5.97 -9.59 29.20
C ILE A 5 -6.35 -10.99 28.64
N GLU A 6 -7.29 -11.69 29.27
CA GLU A 6 -7.81 -12.96 28.76
C GLU A 6 -8.41 -12.81 27.35
N ASN A 7 -9.12 -11.72 27.10
CA ASN A 7 -9.64 -11.40 25.77
C ASN A 7 -8.51 -11.16 24.75
N LEU A 8 -7.42 -10.48 25.14
CA LEU A 8 -6.27 -10.27 24.27
C LEU A 8 -5.55 -11.59 23.97
N VAL A 9 -5.34 -12.44 24.97
CA VAL A 9 -4.76 -13.78 24.81
C VAL A 9 -5.59 -14.59 23.81
N THR A 10 -6.91 -14.66 24.01
CA THR A 10 -7.82 -15.35 23.07
C THR A 10 -7.76 -14.79 21.66
N SER A 11 -7.60 -13.47 21.51
CA SER A 11 -7.44 -12.83 20.19
C SER A 11 -6.12 -13.25 19.54
N ILE A 12 -5.00 -13.26 20.28
CA ILE A 12 -3.69 -13.68 19.77
C ILE A 12 -3.73 -15.15 19.35
N GLU A 13 -4.36 -16.03 20.15
CA GLU A 13 -4.51 -17.46 19.83
C GLU A 13 -5.29 -17.67 18.53
N LYS A 14 -6.38 -16.91 18.31
CA LYS A 14 -7.13 -16.95 17.04
C LYS A 14 -6.26 -16.50 15.86
N THR A 15 -5.50 -15.44 16.03
CA THR A 15 -4.57 -14.97 14.99
C THR A 15 -3.52 -16.04 14.68
N LEU A 16 -2.93 -16.68 15.68
CA LEU A 16 -1.97 -17.80 15.50
C LEU A 16 -2.59 -18.95 14.71
N GLU A 17 -3.83 -19.33 15.00
CA GLU A 17 -4.54 -20.35 14.25
C GLU A 17 -4.81 -19.97 12.81
N LEU A 18 -5.21 -18.71 12.53
CA LEU A 18 -5.37 -18.18 11.18
C LEU A 18 -4.04 -18.17 10.40
N LEU A 19 -2.95 -17.75 11.02
CA LEU A 19 -1.62 -17.81 10.42
C LEU A 19 -1.21 -19.24 10.10
N ARG A 20 -1.49 -20.17 11.00
CA ARG A 20 -1.23 -21.60 10.82
C ARG A 20 -2.00 -22.19 9.63
N GLN A 21 -3.30 -21.91 9.53
CA GLN A 21 -4.15 -22.41 8.43
C GLN A 21 -3.68 -21.87 7.07
N ARG A 22 -3.25 -20.60 7.02
CA ARG A 22 -2.78 -19.97 5.77
C ARG A 22 -1.46 -20.52 5.27
N MET A 23 -0.57 -20.88 6.16
CA MET A 23 0.73 -21.46 5.79
C MET A 23 0.65 -22.94 5.40
N ASP A 24 -0.53 -23.58 5.53
CA ASP A 24 -0.62 -25.03 5.44
C ASP A 24 0.40 -25.69 6.39
N TRP A 25 0.33 -25.33 7.67
CA TRP A 25 1.34 -25.65 8.68
C TRP A 25 1.81 -27.10 8.65
N ASP A 26 0.88 -28.03 8.39
CA ASP A 26 1.18 -29.47 8.39
C ASP A 26 2.12 -29.86 7.24
N THR A 27 2.16 -29.09 6.17
CA THR A 27 3.05 -29.26 5.02
C THR A 27 4.21 -28.26 4.99
N ALA A 28 4.14 -27.17 5.76
CA ALA A 28 5.10 -26.07 5.73
C ALA A 28 6.54 -26.54 6.01
N SER A 29 6.73 -27.40 7.01
CA SER A 29 8.05 -27.96 7.36
C SER A 29 8.61 -28.80 6.21
N SER A 30 7.80 -29.69 5.63
CA SER A 30 8.22 -30.54 4.51
C SER A 30 8.52 -29.71 3.25
N ARG A 31 7.75 -28.66 2.98
CA ARG A 31 8.02 -27.70 1.89
C ARG A 31 9.32 -26.94 2.11
N LEU A 32 9.60 -26.54 3.34
CA LEU A 32 10.87 -25.87 3.67
C LEU A 32 12.06 -26.80 3.47
N GLU A 33 11.95 -28.08 3.86
CA GLU A 33 12.97 -29.10 3.59
C GLU A 33 13.17 -29.30 2.09
N GLU A 34 12.09 -29.36 1.30
CA GLU A 34 12.17 -29.45 -0.16
C GLU A 34 12.87 -28.22 -0.76
N PHE A 35 12.53 -27.02 -0.32
CA PHE A 35 13.19 -25.80 -0.78
C PHE A 35 14.67 -25.78 -0.42
N ASN A 36 15.04 -26.21 0.79
CA ASN A 36 16.44 -26.31 1.21
C ASN A 36 17.20 -27.30 0.31
N ALA A 37 16.65 -28.48 0.05
CA ALA A 37 17.27 -29.48 -0.82
C ALA A 37 17.45 -28.96 -2.25
N ARG A 38 16.47 -28.20 -2.78
CA ARG A 38 16.56 -27.61 -4.12
C ARG A 38 17.58 -26.47 -4.20
N VAL A 39 17.79 -25.70 -3.12
CA VAL A 39 18.81 -24.63 -3.05
C VAL A 39 20.22 -25.23 -3.03
N GLU A 40 20.40 -26.43 -2.51
CA GLU A 40 21.68 -27.15 -2.50
C GLU A 40 22.04 -27.76 -3.86
N ASP A 41 21.09 -27.84 -4.83
CA ASP A 41 21.36 -28.35 -6.17
C ASP A 41 22.23 -27.36 -6.97
N PRO A 42 23.46 -27.77 -7.38
CA PRO A 42 24.34 -26.90 -8.18
C PRO A 42 23.72 -26.41 -9.49
N ASN A 43 22.84 -27.21 -10.12
CA ASN A 43 22.22 -26.89 -11.40
C ASN A 43 21.19 -25.73 -11.29
N LEU A 44 20.72 -25.42 -10.07
CA LEU A 44 19.83 -24.27 -9.85
C LEU A 44 20.50 -22.97 -10.21
N TRP A 45 21.78 -22.84 -9.91
CA TRP A 45 22.57 -21.62 -10.10
C TRP A 45 22.91 -21.32 -11.54
N ASP A 46 22.75 -22.30 -12.44
CA ASP A 46 22.85 -22.12 -13.89
C ASP A 46 21.65 -21.32 -14.45
N LYS A 47 20.57 -21.17 -13.64
CA LYS A 47 19.34 -20.45 -14.01
C LYS A 47 19.00 -19.40 -12.95
N PRO A 48 19.61 -18.20 -13.04
CA PRO A 48 19.51 -17.15 -12.01
C PRO A 48 18.06 -16.79 -11.64
N ASP A 49 17.16 -16.69 -12.62
CA ASP A 49 15.75 -16.31 -12.41
C ASP A 49 14.98 -17.37 -11.59
N GLN A 50 15.25 -18.65 -11.85
CA GLN A 50 14.64 -19.75 -11.09
C GLN A 50 15.20 -19.82 -9.66
N ALA A 51 16.51 -19.59 -9.51
CA ALA A 51 17.17 -19.52 -8.22
C ALA A 51 16.59 -18.36 -7.37
N GLN A 52 16.45 -17.20 -7.95
CA GLN A 52 15.91 -16.03 -7.26
C GLN A 52 14.45 -16.25 -6.80
N ARG A 53 13.59 -16.82 -7.66
CA ARG A 53 12.20 -17.16 -7.29
C ARG A 53 12.16 -18.17 -6.14
N LEU A 54 12.93 -19.26 -6.24
CA LEU A 54 12.97 -20.28 -5.21
C LEU A 54 13.47 -19.71 -3.87
N MET A 55 14.52 -18.87 -3.89
CA MET A 55 15.06 -18.22 -2.70
C MET A 55 14.02 -17.28 -2.06
N ARG A 56 13.27 -16.55 -2.88
CA ARG A 56 12.19 -15.67 -2.41
C ARG A 56 11.05 -16.47 -1.76
N GLU A 57 10.58 -17.54 -2.40
CA GLU A 57 9.52 -18.40 -1.86
C GLU A 57 9.97 -19.07 -0.55
N ARG A 58 11.22 -19.56 -0.52
CA ARG A 58 11.83 -20.11 0.70
C ARG A 58 11.86 -19.08 1.83
N GLN A 59 12.33 -17.86 1.54
CA GLN A 59 12.45 -16.81 2.55
C GLN A 59 11.08 -16.42 3.13
N ILE A 60 10.07 -16.27 2.29
CA ILE A 60 8.69 -15.99 2.73
C ILE A 60 8.21 -17.09 3.71
N LEU A 61 8.48 -18.35 3.40
CA LEU A 61 8.07 -19.47 4.27
C LEU A 61 8.84 -19.48 5.59
N VAL A 62 10.15 -19.22 5.55
CA VAL A 62 11.00 -19.10 6.76
C VAL A 62 10.48 -17.99 7.65
N ASP A 63 10.30 -16.79 7.10
CA ASP A 63 9.84 -15.61 7.85
C ASP A 63 8.48 -15.86 8.49
N ALA A 64 7.56 -16.50 7.76
CA ALA A 64 6.23 -16.83 8.27
C ALA A 64 6.28 -17.84 9.44
N ILE A 65 7.11 -18.88 9.35
CA ILE A 65 7.32 -19.86 10.42
C ILE A 65 7.95 -19.18 11.64
N GLU A 66 8.97 -18.34 11.43
CA GLU A 66 9.66 -17.62 12.51
C GLU A 66 8.72 -16.68 13.24
N VAL A 67 7.95 -15.87 12.52
CA VAL A 67 6.96 -14.95 13.09
C VAL A 67 5.92 -15.68 13.92
N HIS A 68 5.36 -16.79 13.39
CA HIS A 68 4.39 -17.59 14.13
C HIS A 68 4.99 -18.13 15.44
N ASN A 69 6.20 -18.71 15.37
CA ASN A 69 6.86 -19.29 16.54
C ASN A 69 7.23 -18.21 17.57
N GLN A 70 7.67 -17.04 17.12
CA GLN A 70 8.00 -15.92 17.99
C GLN A 70 6.76 -15.44 18.76
N ILE A 71 5.65 -15.15 18.05
CA ILE A 71 4.40 -14.71 18.70
C ILE A 71 3.92 -15.75 19.71
N LYS A 72 3.98 -17.04 19.35
CA LYS A 72 3.59 -18.14 20.24
C LYS A 72 4.45 -18.22 21.48
N ASN A 73 5.78 -18.13 21.34
CA ASN A 73 6.71 -18.21 22.45
C ASN A 73 6.59 -17.01 23.38
N ASP A 74 6.46 -15.80 22.80
CA ASP A 74 6.28 -14.57 23.56
C ASP A 74 4.96 -14.59 24.34
N LEU A 75 3.88 -15.14 23.75
CA LEU A 75 2.60 -15.30 24.44
C LEU A 75 2.74 -16.26 25.64
N LEU A 76 3.32 -17.44 25.44
CA LEU A 76 3.50 -18.42 26.49
C LEU A 76 4.36 -17.86 27.63
N TYR A 77 5.48 -17.22 27.28
CA TYR A 77 6.38 -16.61 28.26
C TYR A 77 5.64 -15.56 29.14
N ASN A 78 4.87 -14.67 28.52
CA ASN A 78 4.17 -13.63 29.30
C ASN A 78 3.01 -14.19 30.13
N ILE A 79 2.35 -15.28 29.70
CA ILE A 79 1.36 -15.99 30.52
C ILE A 79 2.03 -16.60 31.75
N GLU A 80 3.17 -17.29 31.58
CA GLU A 80 3.94 -17.87 32.67
C GLU A 80 4.44 -16.81 33.66
N MET A 81 4.83 -15.61 33.15
CA MET A 81 5.24 -14.49 33.99
C MET A 81 4.07 -13.92 34.84
N ILE A 82 2.85 -13.86 34.28
CA ILE A 82 1.67 -13.48 35.07
C ILE A 82 1.38 -14.52 36.17
N GLU A 83 1.44 -15.81 35.86
CA GLU A 83 1.21 -16.88 36.82
C GLU A 83 2.25 -16.84 37.96
N LEU A 84 3.52 -16.59 37.62
CA LEU A 84 4.59 -16.44 38.59
C LEU A 84 4.36 -15.21 39.48
N GLY A 85 4.04 -14.06 38.88
CA GLY A 85 3.74 -12.84 39.62
C GLY A 85 2.53 -12.98 40.57
N GLU A 86 1.49 -13.74 40.14
CA GLU A 86 0.35 -14.06 41.00
C GLU A 86 0.74 -14.97 42.20
N GLN A 87 1.68 -15.91 41.99
CA GLN A 87 2.17 -16.79 43.05
C GLN A 87 3.07 -16.05 44.09
N GLU A 88 3.87 -15.10 43.58
CA GLU A 88 4.82 -14.33 44.40
C GLU A 88 4.22 -13.02 44.96
N ASP A 89 2.95 -12.73 44.59
CA ASP A 89 2.24 -11.46 44.91
C ASP A 89 3.02 -10.21 44.42
N ASP A 90 3.71 -10.35 43.28
CA ASP A 90 4.51 -9.32 42.64
C ASP A 90 3.72 -8.60 41.54
N SER A 91 3.16 -7.43 41.91
CA SER A 91 2.36 -6.63 40.98
C SER A 91 3.18 -5.97 39.88
N GLU A 92 4.50 -5.81 40.01
CA GLU A 92 5.37 -5.20 39.00
C GLU A 92 5.57 -6.17 37.84
N ILE A 93 5.87 -7.42 38.12
CA ILE A 93 5.98 -8.50 37.10
C ILE A 93 4.66 -8.67 36.33
N ILE A 94 3.52 -8.71 37.09
CA ILE A 94 2.20 -8.84 36.45
C ILE A 94 1.96 -7.68 35.48
N ASN A 95 2.23 -6.44 35.88
CA ASN A 95 1.96 -5.26 35.07
C ASN A 95 2.86 -5.20 33.82
N GLU A 96 4.13 -5.59 33.95
CA GLU A 96 5.07 -5.68 32.84
C GLU A 96 4.60 -6.71 31.79
N ALA A 97 4.19 -7.90 32.22
CA ALA A 97 3.67 -8.95 31.33
C ALA A 97 2.34 -8.55 30.68
N GLU A 98 1.43 -7.88 31.38
CA GLU A 98 0.17 -7.35 30.80
C GLU A 98 0.43 -6.31 29.69
N VAL A 99 1.40 -5.42 29.88
CA VAL A 99 1.82 -4.46 28.85
C VAL A 99 2.42 -5.18 27.65
N ALA A 100 3.26 -6.19 27.90
CA ALA A 100 3.87 -7.01 26.84
C ALA A 100 2.80 -7.76 26.03
N ILE A 101 1.79 -8.36 26.64
CA ILE A 101 0.66 -9.01 25.95
C ILE A 101 -0.12 -7.98 25.12
N SER A 102 -0.32 -6.77 25.61
CA SER A 102 -1.02 -5.72 24.87
C SER A 102 -0.26 -5.29 23.62
N LEU A 103 1.07 -5.20 23.69
CA LEU A 103 1.92 -4.95 22.53
C LEU A 103 1.95 -6.13 21.55
N LEU A 104 2.00 -7.35 22.10
CA LEU A 104 1.98 -8.59 21.31
C LEU A 104 0.67 -8.73 20.52
N ALA A 105 -0.47 -8.36 21.12
CA ALA A 105 -1.77 -8.37 20.44
C ALA A 105 -1.80 -7.42 19.24
N LYS A 106 -1.21 -6.22 19.36
CA LYS A 106 -1.09 -5.30 18.22
C LYS A 106 -0.18 -5.86 17.12
N ASN A 107 0.96 -6.43 17.50
CA ASN A 107 1.87 -7.06 16.55
C ASN A 107 1.20 -8.26 15.84
N ALA A 108 0.53 -9.14 16.57
CA ALA A 108 -0.19 -10.26 16.03
C ALA A 108 -1.28 -9.83 15.01
N SER A 109 -2.05 -8.80 15.35
CA SER A 109 -3.07 -8.22 14.45
C SER A 109 -2.44 -7.66 13.17
N SER A 110 -1.29 -6.97 13.27
CA SER A 110 -0.55 -6.50 12.08
C SER A 110 -0.09 -7.67 11.21
N LYS A 111 0.42 -8.75 11.80
CA LYS A 111 0.86 -9.95 11.07
C LYS A 111 -0.30 -10.73 10.46
N GLU A 112 -1.46 -10.74 11.09
CA GLU A 112 -2.69 -11.27 10.50
C GLU A 112 -3.05 -10.51 9.23
N LEU A 113 -3.01 -9.17 9.26
CA LEU A 113 -3.26 -8.33 8.10
C LEU A 113 -2.23 -8.55 6.99
N GLU A 114 -0.94 -8.63 7.32
CA GLU A 114 0.11 -8.98 6.35
C GLU A 114 -0.17 -10.35 5.69
N ALA A 115 -0.63 -11.32 6.45
CA ALA A 115 -1.01 -12.63 5.91
C ALA A 115 -2.23 -12.57 4.96
N LEU A 116 -3.04 -11.50 4.99
CA LEU A 116 -4.11 -11.26 4.01
C LEU A 116 -3.56 -10.79 2.65
N LEU A 117 -2.31 -10.34 2.60
CA LEU A 117 -1.63 -9.88 1.40
C LEU A 117 -1.08 -11.10 0.62
N ASN A 118 -1.96 -11.77 -0.11
CA ASN A 118 -1.64 -13.00 -0.86
C ASN A 118 -1.72 -12.85 -2.38
N GLY A 119 -1.91 -11.63 -2.88
CA GLY A 119 -1.87 -11.34 -4.31
C GLY A 119 -0.45 -11.53 -4.87
N GLU A 120 -0.34 -12.01 -6.11
CA GLU A 120 0.94 -12.26 -6.79
C GLU A 120 1.88 -11.05 -6.75
N ALA A 121 1.32 -9.84 -6.81
CA ALA A 121 2.08 -8.58 -6.80
C ALA A 121 2.24 -7.97 -5.39
N ASP A 122 1.55 -8.48 -4.36
CA ASP A 122 1.47 -7.82 -3.05
C ASP A 122 2.82 -7.62 -2.38
N ALA A 123 3.75 -8.55 -2.58
CA ALA A 123 5.10 -8.49 -2.02
C ALA A 123 6.03 -7.50 -2.74
N ASN A 124 5.60 -6.89 -3.84
CA ASN A 124 6.44 -6.01 -4.64
C ASN A 124 6.55 -4.60 -4.06
N ASP A 125 7.61 -3.89 -4.49
CA ASP A 125 7.67 -2.43 -4.43
C ASP A 125 6.49 -1.82 -5.20
N THR A 126 6.19 -0.55 -4.93
CA THR A 126 5.09 0.13 -5.62
C THR A 126 5.45 1.52 -6.08
N PHE A 127 4.76 1.97 -7.14
CA PHE A 127 4.69 3.38 -7.49
C PHE A 127 3.42 3.98 -6.90
N LEU A 128 3.58 5.12 -6.24
CA LEU A 128 2.52 5.98 -5.73
C LEU A 128 2.47 7.24 -6.58
N GLU A 129 1.41 7.43 -7.34
CA GLU A 129 1.17 8.66 -8.10
C GLU A 129 0.02 9.44 -7.49
N ILE A 130 0.21 10.74 -7.33
CA ILE A 130 -0.78 11.67 -6.79
C ILE A 130 -0.99 12.78 -7.81
N HIS A 131 -2.24 12.99 -8.21
CA HIS A 131 -2.62 13.99 -9.18
C HIS A 131 -3.66 14.93 -8.59
N ALA A 132 -3.40 16.25 -8.65
CA ALA A 132 -4.40 17.25 -8.33
C ALA A 132 -5.58 17.16 -9.30
N GLY A 133 -6.79 17.07 -8.74
CA GLY A 133 -8.03 17.02 -9.50
C GLY A 133 -8.69 18.38 -9.65
N ALA A 134 -10.03 18.39 -9.65
CA ALA A 134 -10.80 19.64 -9.69
C ALA A 134 -10.61 20.47 -8.42
N GLY A 135 -10.34 21.76 -8.55
CA GLY A 135 -10.17 22.71 -7.43
C GLY A 135 -9.06 23.75 -7.61
N GLY A 136 -8.35 23.74 -8.76
CA GLY A 136 -7.29 24.74 -9.04
C GLY A 136 -6.16 24.67 -8.02
N THR A 137 -5.70 25.84 -7.52
CA THR A 137 -4.63 25.97 -6.51
C THR A 137 -4.92 25.15 -5.25
N GLU A 138 -6.19 25.10 -4.83
CA GLU A 138 -6.61 24.34 -3.64
C GLU A 138 -6.39 22.81 -3.81
N SER A 139 -6.62 22.28 -5.02
CA SER A 139 -6.36 20.86 -5.31
C SER A 139 -4.86 20.54 -5.37
N CYS A 140 -4.04 21.50 -5.83
CA CYS A 140 -2.58 21.34 -5.81
C CYS A 140 -2.03 21.32 -4.38
N ASP A 141 -2.56 22.16 -3.49
CA ASP A 141 -2.20 22.14 -2.07
C ASP A 141 -2.67 20.83 -1.40
N TRP A 142 -3.88 20.36 -1.74
CA TRP A 142 -4.37 19.06 -1.27
C TRP A 142 -3.47 17.90 -1.71
N ALA A 143 -2.99 17.90 -2.95
CA ALA A 143 -2.04 16.91 -3.43
C ALA A 143 -0.73 16.93 -2.62
N ALA A 144 -0.22 18.10 -2.28
CA ALA A 144 0.97 18.23 -1.41
C ALA A 144 0.72 17.70 0.02
N MET A 145 -0.47 17.94 0.56
CA MET A 145 -0.84 17.39 1.88
C MET A 145 -0.92 15.87 1.86
N LEU A 146 -1.52 15.28 0.82
CA LEU A 146 -1.57 13.82 0.65
C LEU A 146 -0.18 13.23 0.43
N ALA A 147 0.66 13.86 -0.40
CA ALA A 147 2.05 13.42 -0.58
C ALA A 147 2.79 13.35 0.75
N ARG A 148 2.69 14.39 1.57
CA ARG A 148 3.29 14.42 2.91
C ARG A 148 2.72 13.33 3.84
N MET A 149 1.41 13.08 3.78
CA MET A 149 0.73 12.05 4.57
C MET A 149 1.29 10.67 4.26
N TYR A 150 1.39 10.30 2.97
CA TYR A 150 1.92 9.00 2.58
C TYR A 150 3.42 8.87 2.82
N LEU A 151 4.20 9.93 2.65
CA LEU A 151 5.63 9.94 2.99
C LEU A 151 5.83 9.64 4.48
N ARG A 152 5.02 10.26 5.36
CA ARG A 152 5.10 10.03 6.80
C ARG A 152 4.68 8.62 7.18
N TRP A 153 3.60 8.12 6.57
CA TRP A 153 3.20 6.73 6.75
C TRP A 153 4.32 5.77 6.33
N ALA A 154 4.88 5.95 5.16
CA ALA A 154 5.96 5.10 4.67
C ALA A 154 7.19 5.11 5.58
N GLN A 155 7.58 6.29 6.09
CA GLN A 155 8.67 6.43 7.06
C GLN A 155 8.38 5.72 8.38
N LYS A 156 7.15 5.84 8.92
CA LYS A 156 6.74 5.13 10.14
C LYS A 156 6.75 3.62 9.96
N SER A 157 6.36 3.15 8.79
CA SER A 157 6.32 1.72 8.43
C SER A 157 7.67 1.16 7.97
N GLY A 158 8.75 1.98 7.95
CA GLY A 158 10.11 1.54 7.60
C GLY A 158 10.34 1.36 6.11
N TYR A 159 9.49 1.92 5.25
CA TYR A 159 9.68 1.89 3.80
C TYR A 159 10.68 2.96 3.32
N ASN A 160 11.43 2.63 2.28
CA ASN A 160 12.23 3.61 1.55
C ASN A 160 11.37 4.28 0.48
N VAL A 161 11.49 5.61 0.36
CA VAL A 161 10.72 6.38 -0.62
C VAL A 161 11.64 7.22 -1.47
N ASP A 162 11.61 6.98 -2.78
CA ASP A 162 12.39 7.70 -3.78
C ASP A 162 11.47 8.55 -4.66
N LEU A 163 11.75 9.85 -4.74
CA LEU A 163 11.03 10.74 -5.65
C LEU A 163 11.45 10.43 -7.10
N GLN A 164 10.48 10.08 -7.94
CA GLN A 164 10.71 9.79 -9.36
C GLN A 164 10.42 11.00 -10.24
N SER A 165 9.32 11.68 -9.99
CA SER A 165 8.97 12.90 -10.72
C SER A 165 8.05 13.78 -9.88
N GLU A 166 8.16 15.09 -10.06
CA GLU A 166 7.30 16.08 -9.45
C GLU A 166 7.02 17.21 -10.43
N THR A 167 5.76 17.60 -10.54
CA THR A 167 5.33 18.79 -11.28
C THR A 167 4.69 19.74 -10.29
N PRO A 168 5.30 20.90 -10.01
CA PRO A 168 4.74 21.86 -9.08
C PRO A 168 3.42 22.47 -9.61
N GLY A 169 2.56 22.92 -8.72
CA GLY A 169 1.43 23.74 -9.06
C GLY A 169 1.85 25.13 -9.54
N GLU A 170 0.98 25.82 -10.28
CA GLU A 170 1.29 27.14 -10.84
C GLU A 170 1.49 28.20 -9.76
N GLU A 171 0.68 28.20 -8.70
CA GLU A 171 0.75 29.18 -7.60
C GLU A 171 1.20 28.54 -6.29
N ALA A 172 0.76 27.31 -5.99
CA ALA A 172 1.09 26.58 -4.76
C ALA A 172 0.90 25.09 -4.94
N GLY A 173 1.52 24.30 -4.05
CA GLY A 173 1.35 22.87 -3.97
C GLY A 173 1.93 22.08 -5.13
N ILE A 174 1.41 20.90 -5.38
CA ILE A 174 1.89 19.92 -6.35
C ILE A 174 0.76 19.59 -7.34
N LYS A 175 1.04 19.71 -8.65
CA LYS A 175 0.11 19.30 -9.70
C LYS A 175 0.10 17.79 -9.88
N SER A 176 1.28 17.18 -9.88
CA SER A 176 1.44 15.72 -9.88
C SER A 176 2.78 15.32 -9.28
N VAL A 177 2.81 14.18 -8.60
CA VAL A 177 4.03 13.61 -8.05
C VAL A 177 3.99 12.10 -8.14
N THR A 178 5.14 11.49 -8.39
CA THR A 178 5.34 10.04 -8.43
C THR A 178 6.47 9.67 -7.48
N TYR A 179 6.18 8.80 -6.53
CA TYR A 179 7.15 8.18 -5.64
C TYR A 179 7.29 6.70 -5.96
N LYS A 180 8.49 6.16 -5.83
CA LYS A 180 8.72 4.73 -5.69
C LYS A 180 8.82 4.41 -4.20
N VAL A 181 7.96 3.53 -3.70
CA VAL A 181 7.97 3.05 -2.32
C VAL A 181 8.50 1.62 -2.33
N SER A 182 9.65 1.41 -1.67
CA SER A 182 10.36 0.13 -1.66
C SER A 182 10.34 -0.50 -0.28
N GLY A 183 10.00 -1.79 -0.23
CA GLY A 183 9.99 -2.59 0.98
C GLY A 183 8.99 -3.75 0.89
N HIS A 184 9.06 -4.64 1.86
CA HIS A 184 8.23 -5.84 1.87
C HIS A 184 6.74 -5.49 1.95
N ASN A 185 5.94 -6.04 1.02
CA ASN A 185 4.50 -5.80 0.91
C ASN A 185 4.08 -4.34 0.69
N ALA A 186 4.95 -3.48 0.17
CA ALA A 186 4.62 -2.07 -0.06
C ALA A 186 3.40 -1.90 -0.97
N TYR A 187 3.33 -2.65 -2.08
CA TYR A 187 2.16 -2.65 -2.96
C TYR A 187 0.92 -3.21 -2.27
N GLY A 188 1.05 -4.32 -1.55
CA GLY A 188 -0.06 -4.97 -0.88
C GLY A 188 -0.81 -4.04 0.07
N TRP A 189 -0.10 -3.24 0.85
CA TRP A 189 -0.68 -2.25 1.75
C TRP A 189 -1.28 -1.07 0.99
N LEU A 190 -0.51 -0.47 0.08
CA LEU A 190 -0.90 0.77 -0.60
C LEU A 190 -1.97 0.57 -1.68
N LYS A 191 -2.11 -0.62 -2.29
CA LYS A 191 -3.08 -0.87 -3.37
C LYS A 191 -4.51 -0.45 -3.00
N SER A 192 -4.86 -0.55 -1.72
CA SER A 192 -6.17 -0.15 -1.19
C SER A 192 -6.40 1.37 -1.19
N GLU A 193 -5.35 2.18 -1.33
CA GLU A 193 -5.41 3.65 -1.31
C GLU A 193 -5.63 4.26 -2.71
N SER A 194 -5.69 3.42 -3.76
CA SER A 194 -5.96 3.87 -5.12
C SER A 194 -7.40 4.36 -5.26
N GLY A 195 -7.57 5.61 -5.72
CA GLY A 195 -8.89 6.21 -5.92
C GLY A 195 -8.91 7.73 -5.69
N VAL A 196 -10.10 8.28 -5.48
CA VAL A 196 -10.31 9.72 -5.32
C VAL A 196 -10.44 10.08 -3.83
N HIS A 197 -9.62 11.03 -3.40
CA HIS A 197 -9.61 11.60 -2.05
C HIS A 197 -10.21 13.01 -2.06
N ARG A 198 -11.24 13.21 -1.26
CA ARG A 198 -11.97 14.47 -1.14
C ARG A 198 -11.57 15.23 0.10
N LEU A 199 -11.18 16.50 -0.06
CA LEU A 199 -10.96 17.45 1.03
C LEU A 199 -12.09 18.45 1.11
N VAL A 200 -12.57 18.74 2.31
CA VAL A 200 -13.51 19.83 2.63
C VAL A 200 -12.90 20.68 3.74
N ARG A 201 -12.50 21.92 3.41
CA ARG A 201 -11.96 22.88 4.39
C ARG A 201 -12.26 24.32 4.00
N ILE A 202 -12.00 25.25 4.91
CA ILE A 202 -11.91 26.67 4.58
C ILE A 202 -10.60 26.89 3.85
N SER A 203 -10.67 27.42 2.62
CA SER A 203 -9.48 27.61 1.78
C SER A 203 -8.58 28.70 2.35
N PRO A 204 -7.27 28.45 2.50
CA PRO A 204 -6.30 29.50 2.84
C PRO A 204 -6.03 30.46 1.67
N PHE A 205 -6.42 30.10 0.46
CA PHE A 205 -6.23 30.91 -0.76
C PHE A 205 -7.43 31.79 -1.08
N ASP A 206 -8.59 31.59 -0.43
CA ASP A 206 -9.79 32.41 -0.61
C ASP A 206 -9.89 33.51 0.45
N SER A 207 -9.75 34.73 0.01
CA SER A 207 -9.88 35.93 0.87
C SER A 207 -11.25 36.04 1.57
N SER A 208 -12.29 35.39 1.03
CA SER A 208 -13.65 35.35 1.60
C SER A 208 -13.81 34.26 2.68
N ALA A 209 -12.76 33.47 2.98
CA ALA A 209 -12.77 32.38 3.94
C ALA A 209 -13.94 31.37 3.72
N LYS A 210 -14.31 31.13 2.47
CA LYS A 210 -15.37 30.18 2.12
C LYS A 210 -14.85 28.75 2.20
N ARG A 211 -15.78 27.84 2.47
CA ARG A 211 -15.53 26.40 2.45
C ARG A 211 -15.46 25.89 1.02
N HIS A 212 -14.34 25.25 0.69
CA HIS A 212 -14.09 24.64 -0.62
C HIS A 212 -14.04 23.14 -0.53
N THR A 213 -14.33 22.50 -1.65
CA THR A 213 -14.17 21.05 -1.82
C THR A 213 -13.17 20.83 -2.94
N SER A 214 -12.13 20.06 -2.64
CA SER A 214 -11.06 19.73 -3.59
C SER A 214 -10.88 18.24 -3.70
N PHE A 215 -10.50 17.79 -4.87
CA PHE A 215 -10.31 16.39 -5.18
C PHE A 215 -8.88 16.11 -5.62
N CYS A 216 -8.38 14.95 -5.25
CA CYS A 216 -7.09 14.44 -5.67
C CYS A 216 -7.23 12.97 -6.03
N SER A 217 -6.61 12.54 -7.11
CA SER A 217 -6.59 11.15 -7.53
C SER A 217 -5.27 10.52 -7.15
N ILE A 218 -5.33 9.34 -6.55
CA ILE A 218 -4.16 8.52 -6.21
C ILE A 218 -4.19 7.25 -7.04
N TRP A 219 -3.05 6.91 -7.61
CA TRP A 219 -2.84 5.70 -8.38
C TRP A 219 -1.70 4.90 -7.78
N ILE A 220 -1.96 3.65 -7.51
CA ILE A 220 -0.99 2.70 -6.94
C ILE A 220 -0.84 1.55 -7.93
N TYR A 221 0.41 1.25 -8.30
CA TYR A 221 0.71 0.12 -9.18
C TYR A 221 2.05 -0.50 -8.81
N PRO A 222 2.17 -1.84 -8.92
CA PRO A 222 3.35 -2.54 -8.49
C PRO A 222 4.56 -2.21 -9.36
N VAL A 223 5.74 -2.23 -8.76
CA VAL A 223 6.98 -2.33 -9.54
C VAL A 223 7.06 -3.75 -10.05
N VAL A 224 7.09 -3.88 -11.37
CA VAL A 224 7.27 -5.17 -12.03
C VAL A 224 8.76 -5.41 -12.11
N ASP A 225 9.23 -6.51 -11.50
CA ASP A 225 10.58 -7.01 -11.77
C ASP A 225 10.69 -7.40 -13.24
N ASP A 226 11.86 -7.24 -13.84
CA ASP A 226 12.12 -7.51 -15.26
C ASP A 226 11.77 -8.96 -15.71
N ASN A 227 11.37 -9.82 -14.78
CA ASN A 227 11.02 -11.23 -14.97
C ASN A 227 9.56 -11.52 -15.35
N ILE A 228 8.67 -10.53 -15.36
CA ILE A 228 7.34 -10.69 -15.93
C ILE A 228 7.42 -10.16 -17.35
N ASP A 229 7.45 -11.07 -18.30
CA ASP A 229 7.63 -10.84 -19.73
C ASP A 229 6.39 -10.14 -20.33
N ILE A 230 6.23 -8.85 -19.98
CA ILE A 230 5.35 -7.97 -20.73
C ILE A 230 6.15 -7.50 -21.92
N GLU A 231 6.03 -8.23 -23.04
CA GLU A 231 6.57 -7.78 -24.31
C GLU A 231 5.82 -6.51 -24.73
N VAL A 232 6.44 -5.36 -24.51
CA VAL A 232 5.98 -4.10 -25.09
C VAL A 232 6.56 -4.01 -26.51
N ASN A 233 5.70 -4.20 -27.50
CA ASN A 233 6.13 -4.04 -28.89
C ASN A 233 6.52 -2.57 -29.15
N PRO A 234 7.74 -2.28 -29.64
CA PRO A 234 8.16 -0.92 -29.96
C PRO A 234 7.24 -0.19 -30.96
N ALA A 235 6.50 -0.92 -31.79
CA ALA A 235 5.53 -0.35 -32.73
C ALA A 235 4.28 0.21 -32.05
N ASP A 236 3.97 -0.26 -30.84
CA ASP A 236 2.78 0.12 -30.08
C ASP A 236 3.03 1.29 -29.14
N ILE A 237 4.27 1.78 -29.07
CA ILE A 237 4.64 2.92 -28.25
C ILE A 237 5.01 4.12 -29.11
N ARG A 238 4.53 5.29 -28.66
CA ARG A 238 4.98 6.59 -29.16
C ARG A 238 5.81 7.27 -28.09
N VAL A 239 7.02 7.66 -28.43
CA VAL A 239 7.96 8.34 -27.53
C VAL A 239 8.08 9.79 -28.00
N ASP A 240 7.60 10.73 -27.19
CA ASP A 240 7.72 12.16 -27.43
C ASP A 240 8.72 12.75 -26.40
N THR A 241 9.66 13.55 -26.89
CA THR A 241 10.56 14.35 -26.03
C THR A 241 10.02 15.77 -25.94
N PHE A 242 10.06 16.35 -24.75
CA PHE A 242 9.59 17.71 -24.53
C PHE A 242 10.42 18.42 -23.45
N ARG A 243 10.27 19.73 -23.38
CA ARG A 243 10.89 20.53 -22.33
C ARG A 243 10.07 20.47 -21.07
N SER A 244 10.68 20.05 -19.96
CA SER A 244 10.02 20.15 -18.66
C SER A 244 9.89 21.63 -18.27
N SER A 245 8.68 22.06 -17.97
CA SER A 245 8.44 23.38 -17.37
C SER A 245 8.51 23.24 -15.85
N GLY A 246 9.60 23.67 -15.23
CA GLY A 246 9.78 23.65 -13.78
C GLY A 246 10.75 24.73 -13.31
N ALA A 247 10.71 25.10 -12.03
CA ALA A 247 11.61 26.03 -11.38
C ALA A 247 13.01 25.40 -11.20
N GLY A 248 13.72 25.21 -12.32
CA GLY A 248 15.09 24.70 -12.38
C GLY A 248 15.95 25.60 -13.24
N GLY A 249 17.24 25.68 -12.94
CA GLY A 249 18.20 26.57 -13.58
C GLY A 249 18.28 26.41 -15.11
N GLN A 250 19.07 27.26 -15.75
CA GLN A 250 19.19 27.45 -17.23
C GLN A 250 19.29 26.17 -18.07
N HIS A 251 19.72 25.04 -17.48
CA HIS A 251 19.87 23.73 -18.16
C HIS A 251 18.52 22.99 -18.36
N VAL A 252 17.55 23.16 -17.46
CA VAL A 252 16.25 22.47 -17.50
C VAL A 252 15.34 23.09 -18.57
N ASN A 253 15.53 24.38 -18.84
CA ASN A 253 14.72 25.14 -19.80
C ASN A 253 15.27 25.14 -21.23
N THR A 254 16.47 24.58 -21.47
CA THR A 254 17.15 24.61 -22.78
C THR A 254 17.26 23.25 -23.46
N THR A 255 17.06 22.14 -22.74
CA THR A 255 17.17 20.78 -23.31
C THR A 255 15.86 20.02 -23.24
N ASP A 256 15.49 19.37 -24.35
CA ASP A 256 14.32 18.48 -24.44
C ASP A 256 14.62 17.13 -23.78
N SER A 257 14.88 17.13 -22.46
CA SER A 257 15.28 15.94 -21.69
C SER A 257 14.10 15.14 -21.15
N ALA A 258 12.92 15.74 -20.98
CA ALA A 258 11.73 15.03 -20.53
C ALA A 258 11.18 14.11 -21.61
N VAL A 259 10.77 12.92 -21.21
CA VAL A 259 10.25 11.86 -22.08
C VAL A 259 8.81 11.55 -21.70
N ARG A 260 7.94 11.51 -22.72
CA ARG A 260 6.57 11.02 -22.62
C ARG A 260 6.45 9.77 -23.47
N ILE A 261 6.01 8.67 -22.89
CA ILE A 261 5.71 7.44 -23.60
C ILE A 261 4.20 7.25 -23.59
N THR A 262 3.62 7.09 -24.78
CA THR A 262 2.19 6.78 -24.95
C THR A 262 2.09 5.38 -25.57
N HIS A 263 1.36 4.49 -24.89
CA HIS A 263 1.03 3.17 -25.44
C HIS A 263 -0.27 3.28 -26.24
N ASN A 264 -0.17 3.19 -27.57
CA ASN A 264 -1.28 3.45 -28.48
C ASN A 264 -2.50 2.52 -28.25
N PRO A 265 -2.35 1.20 -28.03
CA PRO A 265 -3.50 0.32 -27.86
C PRO A 265 -4.31 0.56 -26.58
N THR A 266 -3.64 0.97 -25.48
CA THR A 266 -4.31 1.16 -24.17
C THR A 266 -4.54 2.63 -23.85
N GLY A 267 -3.92 3.57 -24.59
CA GLY A 267 -3.99 5.00 -24.30
C GLY A 267 -3.21 5.43 -23.04
N ILE A 268 -2.45 4.53 -22.42
CA ILE A 268 -1.67 4.85 -21.22
C ILE A 268 -0.54 5.80 -21.58
N VAL A 269 -0.43 6.89 -20.82
CA VAL A 269 0.62 7.90 -20.97
C VAL A 269 1.47 7.94 -19.70
N VAL A 270 2.79 7.88 -19.86
CA VAL A 270 3.76 8.00 -18.77
C VAL A 270 4.77 9.09 -19.11
N THR A 271 5.13 9.91 -18.14
CA THR A 271 6.11 10.97 -18.31
C THR A 271 7.21 10.87 -17.27
N SER A 272 8.46 11.15 -17.69
CA SER A 272 9.62 11.25 -16.79
C SER A 272 10.43 12.49 -17.16
N SER A 273 10.93 13.23 -16.16
CA SER A 273 11.58 14.55 -16.35
C SER A 273 12.89 14.73 -15.59
N GLU A 274 13.69 13.67 -15.47
CA GLU A 274 15.03 13.71 -14.89
C GLU A 274 16.05 14.43 -15.80
N LYS A 275 17.29 14.59 -15.32
CA LYS A 275 18.34 15.32 -16.03
C LYS A 275 18.84 14.64 -17.31
N SER A 276 18.68 13.31 -17.43
CA SER A 276 19.16 12.52 -18.56
C SER A 276 18.01 11.95 -19.38
N GLN A 277 17.95 12.23 -20.68
CA GLN A 277 16.93 11.72 -21.60
C GLN A 277 16.92 10.19 -21.66
N HIS A 278 18.10 9.53 -21.65
CA HIS A 278 18.16 8.06 -21.64
C HIS A 278 17.59 7.48 -20.36
N GLN A 279 17.93 8.06 -19.23
CA GLN A 279 17.44 7.64 -17.92
C GLN A 279 15.92 7.86 -17.82
N ASN A 280 15.40 8.97 -18.35
CA ASN A 280 13.98 9.24 -18.41
C ASN A 280 13.22 8.22 -19.28
N ARG A 281 13.82 7.79 -20.38
CA ARG A 281 13.24 6.75 -21.23
C ARG A 281 13.14 5.41 -20.50
N ASP A 282 14.18 5.01 -19.78
CA ASP A 282 14.19 3.75 -19.02
C ASP A 282 13.19 3.79 -17.85
N ILE A 283 13.14 4.90 -17.12
CA ILE A 283 12.18 5.10 -16.01
C ILE A 283 10.75 5.08 -16.56
N ALA A 284 10.47 5.83 -17.63
CA ALA A 284 9.15 5.87 -18.25
C ALA A 284 8.74 4.51 -18.82
N MET A 285 9.70 3.73 -19.37
CA MET A 285 9.43 2.38 -19.85
C MET A 285 9.09 1.41 -18.71
N LYS A 286 9.83 1.47 -17.59
CA LYS A 286 9.53 0.68 -16.39
C LYS A 286 8.14 1.03 -15.82
N ALA A 287 7.84 2.31 -15.73
CA ALA A 287 6.53 2.75 -15.26
C ALA A 287 5.38 2.38 -16.23
N LEU A 288 5.62 2.38 -17.55
CA LEU A 288 4.67 1.88 -18.53
C LEU A 288 4.41 0.37 -18.37
N LYS A 289 5.46 -0.42 -18.25
CA LYS A 289 5.35 -1.88 -17.99
C LYS A 289 4.54 -2.15 -16.72
N SER A 290 4.78 -1.40 -15.65
CA SER A 290 4.04 -1.53 -14.39
C SER A 290 2.55 -1.23 -14.55
N ARG A 291 2.20 -0.19 -15.33
CA ARG A 291 0.79 0.14 -15.61
C ARG A 291 0.11 -0.91 -16.51
N LEU A 292 0.82 -1.44 -17.49
CA LEU A 292 0.30 -2.51 -18.35
C LEU A 292 0.08 -3.79 -17.54
N TYR A 293 0.98 -4.10 -16.62
CA TYR A 293 0.82 -5.24 -15.72
C TYR A 293 -0.42 -5.09 -14.82
N GLN A 294 -0.61 -3.91 -14.23
CA GLN A 294 -1.82 -3.64 -13.44
C GLN A 294 -3.10 -3.80 -14.30
N LEU A 295 -3.09 -3.27 -15.52
CA LEU A 295 -4.21 -3.41 -16.44
C LEU A 295 -4.53 -4.88 -16.75
N GLU A 296 -3.49 -5.71 -16.93
CA GLU A 296 -3.67 -7.14 -17.18
C GLU A 296 -4.17 -7.89 -15.94
N LEU A 297 -3.69 -7.53 -14.74
CA LEU A 297 -4.22 -8.03 -13.47
C LEU A 297 -5.70 -7.64 -13.27
N ASP A 298 -6.02 -6.37 -13.54
CA ASP A 298 -7.40 -5.89 -13.46
C ASP A 298 -8.30 -6.59 -14.48
N ARG A 299 -7.78 -6.86 -15.68
CA ARG A 299 -8.50 -7.61 -16.71
C ARG A 299 -8.73 -9.06 -16.31
N ARG A 300 -7.76 -9.72 -15.69
CA ARG A 300 -7.90 -11.09 -15.18
C ARG A 300 -8.87 -11.14 -14.01
N SER A 301 -8.76 -10.19 -13.07
CA SER A 301 -9.70 -10.09 -11.95
C SER A 301 -11.10 -9.67 -12.41
N ALA A 302 -11.23 -8.77 -13.40
CA ALA A 302 -12.52 -8.40 -14.00
C ALA A 302 -13.16 -9.59 -14.73
N ALA A 303 -12.40 -10.43 -15.42
CA ALA A 303 -12.92 -11.65 -16.04
C ALA A 303 -13.44 -12.66 -15.01
N VAL A 304 -12.88 -12.68 -13.80
CA VAL A 304 -13.38 -13.47 -12.67
C VAL A 304 -14.61 -12.81 -12.03
N VAL A 305 -14.63 -11.47 -11.96
CA VAL A 305 -15.75 -10.69 -11.41
C VAL A 305 -16.92 -10.60 -12.42
N GLU A 306 -16.64 -10.49 -13.74
CA GLU A 306 -17.67 -10.49 -14.79
C GLU A 306 -18.40 -11.84 -14.88
N ALA A 307 -17.76 -12.91 -14.43
CA ALA A 307 -18.47 -14.17 -14.15
C ALA A 307 -19.42 -14.09 -12.94
N HIS A 308 -19.31 -13.01 -12.11
CA HIS A 308 -20.14 -12.83 -10.89
C HIS A 308 -20.98 -11.54 -10.90
N GLU A 309 -20.69 -10.51 -11.71
CA GLU A 309 -21.43 -9.24 -11.70
C GLU A 309 -21.74 -8.69 -13.10
N ASN A 310 -22.86 -9.11 -13.65
CA ASN A 310 -23.61 -8.26 -14.56
C ASN A 310 -24.31 -7.17 -13.74
N LYS A 311 -23.65 -6.00 -13.50
CA LYS A 311 -24.34 -4.72 -13.20
C LYS A 311 -23.40 -3.53 -12.95
N GLY A 312 -23.60 -2.46 -13.75
CA GLY A 312 -23.62 -1.06 -13.25
C GLY A 312 -22.40 -0.18 -13.46
N ASP A 313 -22.60 0.70 -14.37
CA ASP A 313 -21.93 1.94 -14.79
C ASP A 313 -20.92 2.63 -13.84
N ALA A 314 -19.76 2.94 -14.41
CA ALA A 314 -18.69 3.74 -13.80
C ALA A 314 -18.85 5.23 -14.14
N GLY A 315 -19.44 6.01 -13.27
CA GLY A 315 -19.46 7.45 -13.36
C GLY A 315 -19.30 8.10 -11.99
N TRP A 316 -18.28 8.94 -11.78
CA TRP A 316 -18.06 9.84 -10.61
C TRP A 316 -18.12 9.22 -9.21
N GLY A 317 -18.16 7.91 -9.08
CA GLY A 317 -18.42 7.13 -7.87
C GLY A 317 -17.20 6.59 -7.12
N ASN A 318 -15.97 6.84 -7.57
CA ASN A 318 -14.77 6.23 -6.99
C ASN A 318 -14.10 7.05 -5.88
N GLN A 319 -14.89 7.83 -5.12
CA GLN A 319 -14.38 8.43 -3.89
C GLN A 319 -14.17 7.33 -2.86
N ILE A 320 -12.93 7.15 -2.44
CA ILE A 320 -12.58 6.17 -1.42
C ILE A 320 -12.59 6.78 -0.03
N ARG A 321 -12.15 8.06 0.12
CA ARG A 321 -12.04 8.69 1.42
C ARG A 321 -12.37 10.18 1.39
N SER A 322 -13.09 10.65 2.41
CA SER A 322 -13.47 12.04 2.60
C SER A 322 -12.79 12.59 3.86
N TYR A 323 -12.15 13.74 3.72
CA TYR A 323 -11.47 14.48 4.77
C TYR A 323 -12.19 15.80 4.99
N VAL A 324 -12.81 15.97 6.14
CA VAL A 324 -13.50 17.19 6.55
C VAL A 324 -12.72 17.83 7.68
N LEU A 325 -12.22 19.05 7.46
CA LEU A 325 -11.48 19.80 8.48
C LEU A 325 -12.33 20.85 9.15
N GLN A 326 -13.36 21.37 8.48
CA GLN A 326 -14.34 22.33 9.01
C GLN A 326 -15.74 22.06 8.44
N PRO A 327 -16.83 22.30 9.22
CA PRO A 327 -16.89 22.85 10.58
C PRO A 327 -16.60 21.82 11.69
N TYR A 328 -16.55 20.56 11.37
CA TYR A 328 -16.16 19.47 12.27
C TYR A 328 -14.96 18.72 11.65
N GLN A 329 -14.26 18.00 12.46
CA GLN A 329 -13.10 17.21 12.02
C GLN A 329 -13.50 15.75 11.87
N MET A 330 -13.33 15.19 10.68
CA MET A 330 -13.63 13.78 10.41
C MET A 330 -12.89 13.30 9.14
N VAL A 331 -12.31 12.12 9.22
CA VAL A 331 -11.87 11.35 8.06
C VAL A 331 -12.72 10.11 8.00
N LYS A 332 -13.34 9.83 6.85
CA LYS A 332 -14.21 8.66 6.63
C LYS A 332 -13.86 7.95 5.34
N ASP A 333 -13.62 6.64 5.42
CA ASP A 333 -13.54 5.79 4.26
C ASP A 333 -14.94 5.38 3.83
N LEU A 334 -15.29 5.66 2.59
CA LEU A 334 -16.63 5.46 2.05
C LEU A 334 -16.91 4.00 1.65
N ARG A 335 -15.86 3.18 1.61
CA ARG A 335 -15.95 1.75 1.26
C ARG A 335 -16.24 0.90 2.50
N THR A 336 -15.47 1.11 3.54
CA THR A 336 -15.52 0.34 4.78
C THR A 336 -16.43 0.95 5.84
N GLY A 337 -16.73 2.26 5.71
CA GLY A 337 -17.43 3.01 6.74
C GLY A 337 -16.56 3.39 7.94
N HIS A 338 -15.28 2.98 7.96
CA HIS A 338 -14.35 3.35 9.03
C HIS A 338 -14.16 4.87 9.08
N GLU A 339 -14.27 5.47 10.27
CA GLU A 339 -14.17 6.92 10.47
C GLU A 339 -13.44 7.26 11.75
N THR A 340 -12.73 8.40 11.73
CA THR A 340 -12.05 8.96 12.90
C THR A 340 -12.18 10.48 12.94
N SER A 341 -12.22 11.04 14.14
CA SER A 341 -12.16 12.49 14.37
C SER A 341 -10.72 13.02 14.42
N ASP A 342 -9.72 12.16 14.56
CA ASP A 342 -8.30 12.55 14.55
C ASP A 342 -7.78 12.79 13.14
N THR A 343 -8.25 13.88 12.54
CA THR A 343 -7.81 14.28 11.20
C THR A 343 -6.33 14.62 11.13
N LYS A 344 -5.76 15.11 12.26
CA LYS A 344 -4.35 15.46 12.34
C LYS A 344 -3.46 14.22 12.32
N GLY A 345 -3.78 13.21 13.14
CA GLY A 345 -3.06 11.93 13.15
C GLY A 345 -3.06 11.29 11.76
N VAL A 346 -4.22 11.25 11.09
CA VAL A 346 -4.33 10.72 9.73
C VAL A 346 -3.44 11.49 8.75
N LEU A 347 -3.50 12.83 8.74
CA LEU A 347 -2.64 13.66 7.87
C LEU A 347 -1.15 13.61 8.25
N ASP A 348 -0.83 13.15 9.45
CA ASP A 348 0.51 12.86 9.93
C ASP A 348 0.93 11.39 9.71
N GLY A 349 0.13 10.62 8.95
CA GLY A 349 0.48 9.29 8.45
C GLY A 349 -0.10 8.11 9.24
N ASP A 350 -1.10 8.31 10.10
CA ASP A 350 -1.78 7.21 10.78
C ASP A 350 -2.89 6.64 9.87
N LEU A 351 -2.49 5.75 8.95
CA LEU A 351 -3.35 5.16 7.92
C LEU A 351 -3.65 3.69 8.14
N ASP A 352 -2.98 3.04 9.09
CA ASP A 352 -3.01 1.58 9.26
C ASP A 352 -4.43 1.05 9.46
N ASP A 353 -5.24 1.71 10.29
CA ASP A 353 -6.63 1.29 10.56
C ASP A 353 -7.51 1.35 9.30
N PHE A 354 -7.32 2.36 8.44
CA PHE A 354 -8.05 2.47 7.18
C PHE A 354 -7.64 1.39 6.19
N MET A 355 -6.33 1.14 6.06
CA MET A 355 -5.81 0.09 5.18
C MET A 355 -6.24 -1.29 5.67
N ALA A 356 -6.13 -1.55 6.98
CA ALA A 356 -6.57 -2.75 7.64
C ALA A 356 -8.07 -3.04 7.39
N ALA A 357 -8.92 -2.04 7.62
CA ALA A 357 -10.36 -2.16 7.39
C ALA A 357 -10.68 -2.51 5.92
N THR A 358 -9.95 -1.91 4.98
CA THR A 358 -10.13 -2.19 3.54
C THR A 358 -9.65 -3.61 3.18
N LEU A 359 -8.52 -4.05 3.71
CA LEU A 359 -8.02 -5.41 3.50
C LEU A 359 -8.99 -6.46 4.06
N ALA A 360 -9.49 -6.24 5.28
CA ALA A 360 -10.47 -7.12 5.91
C ALA A 360 -11.78 -7.22 5.10
N MET A 361 -12.24 -6.09 4.55
CA MET A 361 -13.42 -6.05 3.67
C MET A 361 -13.20 -6.88 2.40
N ASN A 362 -12.04 -6.74 1.75
CA ASN A 362 -11.72 -7.47 0.52
C ASN A 362 -11.67 -8.99 0.73
N VAL A 363 -11.22 -9.44 1.90
CA VAL A 363 -11.18 -10.88 2.25
C VAL A 363 -12.56 -11.43 2.58
N SER A 364 -13.40 -10.63 3.25
CA SER A 364 -14.76 -11.08 3.64
C SER A 364 -15.74 -11.20 2.47
N GLY A 365 -15.36 -10.78 1.26
CA GLY A 365 -16.21 -10.83 0.06
C GLY A 365 -17.47 -9.95 0.14
N LYS A 366 -17.59 -9.09 1.16
CA LYS A 366 -18.72 -8.15 1.31
C LYS A 366 -18.52 -7.00 0.36
N SER A 367 -19.18 -7.06 -0.78
CA SER A 367 -19.21 -5.95 -1.72
C SER A 367 -20.10 -4.82 -1.21
N ARG A 368 -19.90 -3.63 -1.80
CA ARG A 368 -20.59 -2.36 -1.53
C ARG A 368 -22.15 -2.43 -1.48
N ALA A 369 -22.76 -3.54 -1.89
CA ALA A 369 -24.21 -3.73 -1.94
C ALA A 369 -24.84 -3.97 -0.55
N GLU A 370 -24.13 -4.61 0.38
CA GLU A 370 -24.71 -4.99 1.68
C GLU A 370 -24.60 -3.89 2.76
N ALA A 371 -23.78 -2.87 2.54
CA ALA A 371 -23.67 -1.74 3.47
C ALA A 371 -24.82 -0.71 3.34
N LYS A 372 -25.63 -0.77 2.26
CA LYS A 372 -26.75 0.16 2.02
C LYS A 372 -28.10 -0.30 2.59
N ASP A 373 -28.21 -1.54 2.99
CA ASP A 373 -29.49 -2.07 3.53
C ASP A 373 -29.62 -1.94 5.05
N ASN A 374 -28.64 -1.29 5.73
CA ASN A 374 -28.64 -1.08 7.18
C ASN A 374 -28.70 0.41 7.61
N GLU A 375 -29.10 1.34 6.71
CA GLU A 375 -29.44 2.73 7.11
C GLU A 375 -30.94 3.02 7.04
#